data_3cea794e25b161154cba36db98f125ea
#
_entry.id   3cea794e25b161154cba36db98f125ea
#
_cell.length_a   1.000
_cell.length_b   1.000
_cell.length_c   1.000
_cell.angle_alpha   90.00
_cell.angle_beta   90.00
_cell.angle_gamma   90.00
#
_symmetry.space_group_name_H-M   'P 1'
#
loop_
_entity.id
_entity.type
_entity.pdbx_description
1 polymer ?
#
loop_
_entity_poly.entity_id
_entity_poly.type
_entity_poly.pdbx_seq_one_letter_code
_entity_poly.pdbx_strand_id
1 'polypeptide(L)'
;IADVCARHDVWMHVDGGYGAPAILTEEYRSRLAAIGRADSVGIDAHKWMYVPVDAGVVLVRDAKLMRDTFSLVPPYLRSDDDRHGVHGPPWLSEYGSEQTRPFRALKVWMALRYFGTSGYAQLIAHDIAMARRLADRVRNTPELELREPQGLSIVCFRAVPAAIRDDEAAVDALNQRVLATLQLGGKAFLSSTVLDGRSWLRSCIVNPGTQSDDIDAVLDSVLETVRGYL
;
A
#
# COMPACT_ATOMS: atom_id res chain seq x y z
N ILE A 1 7.43 0.12 19.53
CA ILE A 1 8.62 0.29 18.69
C ILE A 1 9.21 1.68 18.94
N ALA A 2 8.49 2.79 18.71
CA ALA A 2 9.02 4.15 18.85
C ALA A 2 9.72 4.42 20.20
N ASP A 3 9.16 3.90 21.32
CA ASP A 3 9.79 4.03 22.64
C ASP A 3 11.10 3.23 22.76
N VAL A 4 11.18 2.12 22.08
CA VAL A 4 12.42 1.30 22.04
C VAL A 4 13.48 2.04 21.24
N CYS A 5 13.16 2.53 20.06
CA CYS A 5 14.09 3.30 19.24
C CYS A 5 14.62 4.53 19.98
N ALA A 6 13.74 5.29 20.64
CA ALA A 6 14.12 6.47 21.41
C ALA A 6 15.03 6.13 22.60
N ARG A 7 14.80 5.01 23.30
CA ARG A 7 15.65 4.59 24.44
C ARG A 7 17.05 4.13 24.02
N HIS A 8 17.19 3.62 22.82
CA HIS A 8 18.44 3.07 22.32
C HIS A 8 19.13 3.95 21.27
N ASP A 9 18.60 5.17 21.06
CA ASP A 9 19.10 6.10 20.04
C ASP A 9 19.24 5.44 18.64
N VAL A 10 18.18 4.71 18.25
CA VAL A 10 18.11 3.98 16.97
C VAL A 10 17.16 4.67 16.04
N TRP A 11 17.56 4.87 14.78
CA TRP A 11 16.75 5.42 13.72
C TRP A 11 15.48 4.61 13.51
N MET A 12 14.33 5.25 13.58
CA MET A 12 13.05 4.64 13.29
C MET A 12 12.59 5.01 11.88
N HIS A 13 12.67 4.05 10.97
CA HIS A 13 12.03 4.16 9.65
C HIS A 13 10.67 3.47 9.65
N VAL A 14 9.67 4.09 9.03
CA VAL A 14 8.37 3.47 8.75
C VAL A 14 8.24 3.26 7.24
N ASP A 15 8.21 2.00 6.82
CA ASP A 15 7.74 1.65 5.48
C ASP A 15 6.21 1.75 5.45
N GLY A 16 5.74 2.91 5.04
CA GLY A 16 4.33 3.23 4.86
C GLY A 16 3.89 3.16 3.40
N GLY A 17 4.70 2.52 2.54
CA GLY A 17 4.55 2.53 1.07
C GLY A 17 3.12 2.29 0.59
N TYR A 18 2.38 1.39 1.26
CA TYR A 18 0.96 1.21 0.99
C TYR A 18 0.09 1.86 2.07
N GLY A 19 0.31 1.53 3.34
CA GLY A 19 -0.66 1.71 4.42
C GLY A 19 -0.68 3.08 5.09
N ALA A 20 0.39 3.89 5.00
CA ALA A 20 0.47 5.16 5.71
C ALA A 20 -0.68 6.14 5.41
N PRO A 21 -1.22 6.24 4.18
CA PRO A 21 -2.33 7.13 3.88
C PRO A 21 -3.61 6.85 4.68
N ALA A 22 -3.77 5.64 5.25
CA ALA A 22 -4.92 5.33 6.12
C ALA A 22 -4.99 6.22 7.38
N ILE A 23 -3.89 6.85 7.79
CA ILE A 23 -3.86 7.82 8.89
C ILE A 23 -4.81 9.01 8.66
N LEU A 24 -5.17 9.29 7.42
CA LEU A 24 -6.12 10.35 7.06
C LEU A 24 -7.55 10.00 7.48
N THR A 25 -7.89 8.72 7.63
CA THR A 25 -9.21 8.28 8.08
C THR A 25 -9.37 8.44 9.59
N GLU A 26 -10.59 8.68 10.04
CA GLU A 26 -10.90 8.80 11.47
C GLU A 26 -10.52 7.52 12.23
N GLU A 27 -10.87 6.37 11.67
CA GLU A 27 -10.64 5.05 12.29
C GLU A 27 -9.17 4.73 12.53
N TYR A 28 -8.30 5.06 11.57
CA TYR A 28 -6.88 4.69 11.67
C TYR A 28 -5.99 5.80 12.22
N ARG A 29 -6.50 7.01 12.37
CA ARG A 29 -5.72 8.17 12.84
C ARG A 29 -5.01 7.92 14.16
N SER A 30 -5.72 7.43 15.16
CA SER A 30 -5.14 7.13 16.48
C SER A 30 -4.24 5.90 16.43
N ARG A 31 -4.61 4.86 15.68
CA ARG A 31 -3.86 3.61 15.56
C ARG A 31 -2.50 3.81 14.86
N LEU A 32 -2.42 4.74 13.94
CA LEU A 32 -1.22 5.06 13.18
C LEU A 32 -0.48 6.32 13.68
N ALA A 33 -0.94 6.93 14.78
CA ALA A 33 -0.36 8.18 15.31
C ALA A 33 1.14 8.09 15.60
N ALA A 34 1.65 6.89 15.92
CA ALA A 34 3.07 6.66 16.18
C ALA A 34 3.97 6.89 14.93
N ILE A 35 3.41 6.91 13.71
CA ILE A 35 4.14 7.31 12.49
C ILE A 35 4.74 8.72 12.66
N GLY A 36 4.05 9.62 13.35
CA GLY A 36 4.54 10.97 13.64
C GLY A 36 5.80 11.02 14.51
N ARG A 37 6.25 9.90 15.09
CA ARG A 37 7.48 9.77 15.88
C ARG A 37 8.65 9.19 15.08
N ALA A 38 8.42 8.72 13.85
CA ALA A 38 9.48 8.17 13.01
C ALA A 38 10.48 9.24 12.58
N ASP A 39 11.73 8.87 12.36
CA ASP A 39 12.77 9.72 11.80
C ASP A 39 12.62 9.84 10.30
N SER A 40 12.11 8.78 9.67
CA SER A 40 11.73 8.80 8.25
C SER A 40 10.52 7.92 7.95
N VAL A 41 9.76 8.29 6.92
CA VAL A 41 8.59 7.56 6.43
C VAL A 41 8.66 7.45 4.91
N GLY A 42 8.58 6.23 4.37
CA GLY A 42 8.41 5.98 2.95
C GLY A 42 6.93 5.87 2.60
N ILE A 43 6.49 6.50 1.50
CA ILE A 43 5.12 6.43 1.00
C ILE A 43 5.15 6.28 -0.52
N ASP A 44 4.43 5.32 -1.06
CA ASP A 44 4.21 5.20 -2.50
C ASP A 44 2.90 5.90 -2.88
N ALA A 45 2.98 7.18 -3.22
CA ALA A 45 1.81 7.96 -3.58
C ALA A 45 1.08 7.38 -4.81
N HIS A 46 1.79 6.64 -5.67
CA HIS A 46 1.23 5.92 -6.81
C HIS A 46 0.47 4.63 -6.43
N LYS A 47 0.38 4.29 -5.14
CA LYS A 47 -0.48 3.21 -4.64
C LYS A 47 -1.79 3.80 -4.11
N TRP A 48 -1.94 3.93 -2.83
CA TRP A 48 -3.21 4.28 -2.20
C TRP A 48 -3.51 5.80 -2.10
N MET A 49 -2.66 6.63 -2.68
CA MET A 49 -2.99 8.04 -2.94
C MET A 49 -3.39 8.28 -4.41
N TYR A 50 -3.55 7.21 -5.19
CA TYR A 50 -4.08 7.21 -6.57
C TYR A 50 -3.33 8.14 -7.54
N VAL A 51 -2.09 8.48 -7.23
CA VAL A 51 -1.24 9.28 -8.11
C VAL A 51 -0.69 8.39 -9.22
N PRO A 52 -0.65 8.85 -10.47
CA PRO A 52 -0.05 8.06 -11.55
C PRO A 52 1.41 7.67 -11.26
N VAL A 53 1.79 6.45 -11.64
CA VAL A 53 3.17 5.93 -11.54
C VAL A 53 4.10 6.83 -12.35
N ASP A 54 5.29 7.13 -11.90
CA ASP A 54 5.93 6.80 -10.64
C ASP A 54 5.83 7.98 -9.64
N ALA A 55 5.57 7.70 -8.36
CA ALA A 55 5.55 8.72 -7.32
C ALA A 55 5.86 8.09 -5.95
N GLY A 56 7.13 7.83 -5.68
CA GLY A 56 7.63 7.53 -4.34
C GLY A 56 7.93 8.82 -3.58
N VAL A 57 7.61 8.85 -2.29
CA VAL A 57 7.82 9.97 -1.38
C VAL A 57 8.58 9.47 -0.17
N VAL A 58 9.61 10.18 0.23
CA VAL A 58 10.25 10.01 1.54
C VAL A 58 10.08 11.28 2.35
N LEU A 59 9.59 11.15 3.56
CA LEU A 59 9.55 12.21 4.56
C LEU A 59 10.65 11.95 5.56
N VAL A 60 11.49 12.93 5.84
CA VAL A 60 12.57 12.85 6.82
C VAL A 60 12.39 13.97 7.82
N ARG A 61 12.54 13.65 9.10
CA ARG A 61 12.31 14.59 10.19
C ARG A 61 13.27 15.78 10.14
N ASP A 62 14.55 15.53 9.87
CA ASP A 62 15.59 16.54 9.81
C ASP A 62 16.13 16.65 8.36
N ALA A 63 15.76 17.74 7.70
CA ALA A 63 16.20 18.02 6.35
C ALA A 63 17.74 18.20 6.23
N LYS A 64 18.41 18.63 7.31
CA LYS A 64 19.86 18.79 7.32
C LYS A 64 20.57 17.45 7.09
N LEU A 65 20.07 16.36 7.67
CA LEU A 65 20.65 15.04 7.48
C LEU A 65 20.60 14.57 6.02
N MET A 66 19.53 14.91 5.29
CA MET A 66 19.44 14.62 3.86
C MET A 66 20.53 15.35 3.08
N ARG A 67 20.71 16.64 3.35
CA ARG A 67 21.73 17.45 2.70
C ARG A 67 23.14 16.96 3.06
N ASP A 68 23.42 16.70 4.33
CA ASP A 68 24.72 16.20 4.79
C ASP A 68 25.08 14.85 4.14
N THR A 69 24.06 14.03 3.84
CA THR A 69 24.24 12.71 3.23
C THR A 69 24.44 12.77 1.72
N PHE A 70 23.71 13.64 1.01
CA PHE A 70 23.62 13.60 -0.44
C PHE A 70 24.30 14.77 -1.14
N SER A 71 24.62 15.87 -0.42
CA SER A 71 25.21 17.04 -1.05
C SER A 71 26.65 16.77 -1.50
N LEU A 72 26.87 16.79 -2.81
CA LEU A 72 28.18 16.71 -3.46
C LEU A 72 28.43 17.96 -4.30
N VAL A 73 28.36 19.14 -3.64
CA VAL A 73 28.53 20.43 -4.35
C VAL A 73 30.00 20.66 -4.65
N PRO A 74 30.42 20.65 -5.93
CA PRO A 74 31.78 20.92 -6.32
C PRO A 74 32.17 22.40 -6.00
N PRO A 75 33.46 22.70 -5.81
CA PRO A 75 33.90 24.03 -5.36
C PRO A 75 33.39 25.20 -6.20
N TYR A 76 33.25 25.02 -7.51
CA TYR A 76 32.79 26.06 -8.42
C TYR A 76 31.28 26.37 -8.35
N LEU A 77 30.51 25.53 -7.66
CA LEU A 77 29.07 25.72 -7.42
C LEU A 77 28.75 26.12 -5.97
N ARG A 78 29.77 26.19 -5.10
CA ARG A 78 29.57 26.67 -3.73
C ARG A 78 29.32 28.15 -3.71
N SER A 79 28.33 28.60 -2.93
CA SER A 79 28.09 30.00 -2.60
C SER A 79 28.37 30.24 -1.12
N ASP A 80 28.74 31.47 -0.76
CA ASP A 80 28.94 31.85 0.65
C ASP A 80 27.63 31.85 1.45
N ASP A 81 26.48 31.83 0.78
CA ASP A 81 25.17 31.72 1.39
C ASP A 81 24.60 30.28 1.23
N ASP A 82 24.96 29.43 2.16
CA ASP A 82 24.51 28.01 2.21
C ASP A 82 22.99 27.82 2.20
N ARG A 83 22.20 28.87 2.40
CA ARG A 83 20.74 28.79 2.49
C ARG A 83 20.03 28.81 1.14
N HIS A 84 20.69 29.29 0.09
CA HIS A 84 19.98 29.58 -1.15
C HIS A 84 20.64 29.06 -2.44
N GLY A 85 21.74 28.30 -2.36
CA GLY A 85 22.50 27.92 -3.56
C GLY A 85 23.00 29.15 -4.33
N VAL A 86 23.57 28.96 -5.51
CA VAL A 86 24.19 30.07 -6.28
C VAL A 86 23.17 31.11 -6.75
N HIS A 87 21.90 30.76 -6.95
CA HIS A 87 20.88 31.62 -7.56
C HIS A 87 19.45 31.36 -7.07
N GLY A 88 19.17 31.07 -5.80
CA GLY A 88 17.82 30.94 -5.33
C GLY A 88 17.60 29.86 -4.27
N PRO A 89 16.42 29.20 -4.26
CA PRO A 89 16.08 28.20 -3.27
C PRO A 89 17.02 26.99 -3.30
N PRO A 90 17.06 26.18 -2.20
CA PRO A 90 17.94 25.03 -2.09
C PRO A 90 17.83 24.09 -3.30
N TRP A 91 18.96 23.59 -3.78
CA TRP A 91 18.97 22.65 -4.90
C TRP A 91 18.45 21.28 -4.44
N LEU A 92 17.39 20.80 -5.06
CA LEU A 92 16.80 19.51 -4.73
C LEU A 92 17.75 18.33 -4.97
N SER A 93 18.76 18.50 -5.82
CA SER A 93 19.84 17.51 -6.03
C SER A 93 20.70 17.26 -4.79
N GLU A 94 20.72 18.19 -3.82
CA GLU A 94 21.44 18.00 -2.55
C GLU A 94 20.67 17.12 -1.54
N TYR A 95 19.42 16.76 -1.83
CA TYR A 95 18.54 16.01 -0.94
C TYR A 95 18.23 14.59 -1.43
N GLY A 96 19.02 14.06 -2.35
CA GLY A 96 18.83 12.72 -2.89
C GLY A 96 19.88 12.31 -3.88
N SER A 97 19.80 11.10 -4.39
CA SER A 97 20.78 10.52 -5.31
C SER A 97 20.68 11.01 -6.77
N GLU A 98 19.55 11.61 -7.15
CA GLU A 98 19.31 12.06 -8.52
C GLU A 98 19.59 13.55 -8.67
N GLN A 99 20.54 13.92 -9.54
CA GLN A 99 20.80 15.33 -9.87
C GLN A 99 19.73 15.90 -10.80
N THR A 100 19.42 15.21 -11.89
CA THR A 100 18.34 15.57 -12.81
C THR A 100 17.23 14.52 -12.71
N ARG A 101 16.00 14.95 -12.46
CA ARG A 101 14.86 14.07 -12.27
C ARG A 101 13.58 14.65 -12.86
N PRO A 102 12.59 13.81 -13.24
CA PRO A 102 11.25 14.26 -13.57
C PRO A 102 10.59 15.00 -12.42
N PHE A 103 9.73 15.96 -12.71
CA PHE A 103 8.98 16.71 -11.69
C PHE A 103 7.83 15.86 -11.12
N ARG A 104 8.17 14.75 -10.45
CA ARG A 104 7.21 13.82 -9.84
C ARG A 104 6.33 14.47 -8.78
N ALA A 105 6.87 15.48 -8.07
CA ALA A 105 6.14 16.19 -7.02
C ALA A 105 4.92 16.95 -7.54
N LEU A 106 4.90 17.38 -8.80
CA LEU A 106 3.78 18.14 -9.37
C LEU A 106 2.48 17.32 -9.32
N LYS A 107 2.50 16.07 -9.77
CA LYS A 107 1.31 15.21 -9.78
C LYS A 107 0.81 14.89 -8.36
N VAL A 108 1.71 14.71 -7.40
CA VAL A 108 1.37 14.54 -5.98
C VAL A 108 0.72 15.82 -5.44
N TRP A 109 1.32 16.98 -5.70
CA TRP A 109 0.78 18.27 -5.29
C TRP A 109 -0.60 18.54 -5.89
N MET A 110 -0.78 18.29 -7.19
CA MET A 110 -2.07 18.48 -7.88
C MET A 110 -3.15 17.59 -7.26
N ALA A 111 -2.85 16.32 -7.01
CA ALA A 111 -3.78 15.37 -6.39
C ALA A 111 -4.17 15.81 -4.96
N LEU A 112 -3.17 16.22 -4.15
CA LEU A 112 -3.43 16.76 -2.81
C LEU A 112 -4.27 18.05 -2.84
N ARG A 113 -4.03 18.92 -3.83
CA ARG A 113 -4.83 20.16 -4.01
C ARG A 113 -6.27 19.87 -4.47
N TYR A 114 -6.45 18.84 -5.29
CA TYR A 114 -7.76 18.47 -5.84
C TYR A 114 -8.64 17.77 -4.79
N PHE A 115 -8.14 16.73 -4.16
CA PHE A 115 -8.91 15.94 -3.20
C PHE A 115 -8.93 16.53 -1.79
N GLY A 116 -7.84 17.18 -1.37
CA GLY A 116 -7.62 17.58 0.02
C GLY A 116 -7.53 16.37 0.97
N THR A 117 -7.31 16.65 2.23
CA THR A 117 -7.22 15.59 3.27
C THR A 117 -8.55 14.88 3.50
N SER A 118 -9.66 15.63 3.43
CA SER A 118 -11.02 15.08 3.61
C SER A 118 -11.43 14.19 2.43
N GLY A 119 -11.12 14.58 1.20
CA GLY A 119 -11.39 13.75 0.03
C GLY A 119 -10.60 12.44 0.07
N TYR A 120 -9.30 12.49 0.38
CA TYR A 120 -8.51 11.28 0.57
C TYR A 120 -9.05 10.40 1.70
N ALA A 121 -9.44 10.99 2.83
CA ALA A 121 -10.04 10.23 3.92
C ALA A 121 -11.30 9.46 3.48
N GLN A 122 -12.16 10.08 2.67
CA GLN A 122 -13.36 9.44 2.14
C GLN A 122 -13.03 8.31 1.16
N LEU A 123 -12.13 8.53 0.21
CA LEU A 123 -11.72 7.52 -0.77
C LEU A 123 -11.08 6.30 -0.09
N ILE A 124 -10.18 6.52 0.85
CA ILE A 124 -9.51 5.44 1.60
C ILE A 124 -10.52 4.69 2.48
N ALA A 125 -11.43 5.39 3.17
CA ALA A 125 -12.47 4.76 3.95
C ALA A 125 -13.44 3.92 3.09
N HIS A 126 -13.72 4.37 1.86
CA HIS A 126 -14.48 3.59 0.89
C HIS A 126 -13.78 2.28 0.52
N ASP A 127 -12.49 2.31 0.16
CA ASP A 127 -11.74 1.08 -0.15
C ASP A 127 -11.71 0.11 1.03
N ILE A 128 -11.57 0.63 2.26
CA ILE A 128 -11.65 -0.20 3.48
C ILE A 128 -13.04 -0.82 3.63
N ALA A 129 -14.10 -0.08 3.33
CA ALA A 129 -15.47 -0.60 3.37
C ALA A 129 -15.69 -1.71 2.32
N MET A 130 -15.13 -1.56 1.12
CA MET A 130 -15.18 -2.60 0.08
C MET A 130 -14.42 -3.86 0.50
N ALA A 131 -13.26 -3.70 1.15
CA ALA A 131 -12.51 -4.84 1.71
C ALA A 131 -13.31 -5.57 2.80
N ARG A 132 -13.97 -4.83 3.67
CA ARG A 132 -14.86 -5.43 4.69
C ARG A 132 -16.01 -6.19 4.06
N ARG A 133 -16.65 -5.63 3.03
CA ARG A 133 -17.70 -6.32 2.29
C ARG A 133 -17.19 -7.64 1.73
N LEU A 134 -16.00 -7.66 1.10
CA LEU A 134 -15.40 -8.89 0.60
C LEU A 134 -15.17 -9.89 1.74
N ALA A 135 -14.56 -9.44 2.84
CA ALA A 135 -14.30 -10.30 3.99
C ALA A 135 -15.57 -10.90 4.58
N ASP A 136 -16.64 -10.10 4.69
CA ASP A 136 -17.94 -10.57 5.20
C ASP A 136 -18.58 -11.60 4.27
N ARG A 137 -18.52 -11.38 2.96
CA ARG A 137 -18.99 -12.37 1.99
C ARG A 137 -18.19 -13.67 2.04
N VAL A 138 -16.85 -13.58 2.12
CA VAL A 138 -15.99 -14.76 2.28
C VAL A 138 -16.37 -15.52 3.54
N ARG A 139 -16.51 -14.82 4.68
CA ARG A 139 -16.88 -15.44 5.97
C ARG A 139 -18.22 -16.18 5.95
N ASN A 140 -19.16 -15.67 5.15
CA ASN A 140 -20.50 -16.24 5.00
C ASN A 140 -20.61 -17.28 3.86
N THR A 141 -19.50 -17.68 3.23
CA THR A 141 -19.45 -18.66 2.15
C THR A 141 -18.76 -19.94 2.65
N PRO A 142 -19.46 -21.07 2.82
CA PRO A 142 -18.91 -22.29 3.45
C PRO A 142 -17.70 -22.90 2.72
N GLU A 143 -17.57 -22.67 1.41
CA GLU A 143 -16.48 -23.15 0.58
C GLU A 143 -15.23 -22.28 0.64
N LEU A 144 -15.27 -21.18 1.40
CA LEU A 144 -14.15 -20.24 1.52
C LEU A 144 -13.67 -20.15 2.97
N GLU A 145 -12.40 -19.85 3.11
CA GLU A 145 -11.77 -19.57 4.40
C GLU A 145 -11.16 -18.17 4.35
N LEU A 146 -11.45 -17.34 5.35
CA LEU A 146 -10.92 -16.00 5.51
C LEU A 146 -9.69 -16.03 6.42
N ARG A 147 -8.61 -15.36 6.01
CA ARG A 147 -7.45 -15.13 6.89
C ARG A 147 -7.72 -13.95 7.81
N GLU A 148 -7.76 -14.21 9.11
CA GLU A 148 -7.91 -13.19 10.15
C GLU A 148 -6.55 -12.90 10.84
N PRO A 149 -6.31 -11.68 11.39
CA PRO A 149 -7.23 -10.53 11.33
C PRO A 149 -7.13 -9.79 9.99
N GLN A 150 -8.26 -9.17 9.59
CA GLN A 150 -8.29 -8.25 8.45
C GLN A 150 -7.70 -6.88 8.82
N GLY A 151 -7.08 -6.22 7.87
CA GLY A 151 -6.53 -4.89 8.07
C GLY A 151 -6.46 -4.05 6.80
N LEU A 152 -6.79 -2.78 6.93
CA LEU A 152 -6.81 -1.83 5.83
C LEU A 152 -7.71 -2.31 4.67
N SER A 153 -7.22 -2.26 3.43
CA SER A 153 -7.97 -2.68 2.24
C SER A 153 -7.47 -3.99 1.62
N ILE A 154 -6.79 -4.84 2.43
CA ILE A 154 -6.29 -6.14 1.98
C ILE A 154 -7.13 -7.25 2.59
N VAL A 155 -7.58 -8.19 1.75
CA VAL A 155 -8.30 -9.40 2.15
C VAL A 155 -7.57 -10.61 1.59
N CYS A 156 -7.16 -11.51 2.50
CA CYS A 156 -6.60 -12.80 2.14
C CYS A 156 -7.64 -13.90 2.44
N PHE A 157 -7.90 -14.73 1.45
CA PHE A 157 -8.86 -15.83 1.57
C PHE A 157 -8.46 -16.99 0.66
N ARG A 158 -9.06 -18.14 0.84
CA ARG A 158 -8.82 -19.32 -0.02
C ARG A 158 -10.07 -20.18 -0.17
N ALA A 159 -10.16 -20.90 -1.25
CA ALA A 159 -11.19 -21.89 -1.46
C ALA A 159 -10.83 -23.19 -0.71
N VAL A 160 -11.78 -23.71 0.08
CA VAL A 160 -11.65 -24.92 0.91
C VAL A 160 -12.91 -25.79 0.77
N PRO A 161 -13.22 -26.28 -0.43
CA PRO A 161 -14.41 -27.09 -0.65
C PRO A 161 -14.38 -28.36 0.19
N ALA A 162 -15.54 -28.79 0.65
CA ALA A 162 -15.69 -29.91 1.62
C ALA A 162 -14.98 -31.20 1.16
N ALA A 163 -14.95 -31.46 -0.15
CA ALA A 163 -14.38 -32.70 -0.71
C ALA A 163 -12.85 -32.82 -0.49
N ILE A 164 -12.14 -31.71 -0.31
CA ILE A 164 -10.66 -31.71 -0.18
C ILE A 164 -10.18 -30.92 1.03
N ARG A 165 -11.07 -30.50 1.92
CA ARG A 165 -10.76 -29.60 3.04
C ARG A 165 -9.64 -30.12 3.95
N ASP A 166 -9.55 -31.43 4.13
CA ASP A 166 -8.57 -32.09 5.01
C ASP A 166 -7.23 -32.39 4.30
N ASP A 167 -7.12 -32.10 2.99
CA ASP A 167 -5.90 -32.26 2.20
C ASP A 167 -5.34 -30.86 1.83
N GLU A 168 -4.43 -30.35 2.65
CA GLU A 168 -3.82 -29.03 2.46
C GLU A 168 -3.10 -28.92 1.12
N ALA A 169 -2.47 -29.99 0.62
CA ALA A 169 -1.78 -29.95 -0.67
C ALA A 169 -2.77 -29.80 -1.83
N ALA A 170 -3.90 -30.50 -1.76
CA ALA A 170 -4.99 -30.39 -2.74
C ALA A 170 -5.64 -28.98 -2.69
N VAL A 171 -5.85 -28.43 -1.48
CA VAL A 171 -6.37 -27.06 -1.29
C VAL A 171 -5.42 -26.03 -1.89
N ASP A 172 -4.12 -26.11 -1.63
CA ASP A 172 -3.14 -25.19 -2.19
C ASP A 172 -3.07 -25.28 -3.72
N ALA A 173 -3.05 -26.49 -4.28
CA ALA A 173 -3.06 -26.73 -5.72
C ALA A 173 -4.34 -26.16 -6.37
N LEU A 174 -5.50 -26.34 -5.75
CA LEU A 174 -6.75 -25.74 -6.22
C LEU A 174 -6.65 -24.21 -6.28
N ASN A 175 -6.21 -23.55 -5.21
CA ASN A 175 -6.13 -22.10 -5.15
C ASN A 175 -5.13 -21.51 -6.16
N GLN A 176 -4.02 -22.18 -6.41
CA GLN A 176 -3.07 -21.78 -7.46
C GLN A 176 -3.71 -21.89 -8.87
N ARG A 177 -4.46 -22.96 -9.14
CA ARG A 177 -5.20 -23.13 -10.41
C ARG A 177 -6.30 -22.10 -10.57
N VAL A 178 -7.08 -21.83 -9.52
CA VAL A 178 -8.13 -20.79 -9.51
C VAL A 178 -7.52 -19.43 -9.83
N LEU A 179 -6.41 -19.07 -9.16
CA LEU A 179 -5.71 -17.81 -9.43
C LEU A 179 -5.29 -17.68 -10.90
N ALA A 180 -4.61 -18.70 -11.43
CA ALA A 180 -4.14 -18.69 -12.82
C ALA A 180 -5.30 -18.55 -13.82
N THR A 181 -6.42 -19.25 -13.57
CA THR A 181 -7.61 -19.17 -14.42
C THR A 181 -8.24 -17.79 -14.41
N LEU A 182 -8.37 -17.17 -13.21
CA LEU A 182 -8.91 -15.82 -13.10
C LEU A 182 -8.05 -14.79 -13.82
N GLN A 183 -6.73 -14.84 -13.63
CA GLN A 183 -5.79 -13.90 -14.25
C GLN A 183 -5.78 -14.03 -15.78
N LEU A 184 -5.81 -15.26 -16.31
CA LEU A 184 -5.83 -15.52 -17.75
C LEU A 184 -7.20 -15.27 -18.38
N GLY A 185 -8.27 -15.49 -17.61
CA GLY A 185 -9.65 -15.34 -18.08
C GLY A 185 -10.13 -13.89 -18.20
N GLY A 186 -9.42 -12.92 -17.60
CA GLY A 186 -9.72 -11.49 -17.71
C GLY A 186 -10.97 -11.03 -16.94
N LYS A 187 -11.65 -11.93 -16.22
CA LYS A 187 -12.86 -11.59 -15.45
C LYS A 187 -12.54 -10.90 -14.12
N ALA A 188 -11.45 -11.31 -13.47
CA ALA A 188 -11.00 -10.78 -12.19
C ALA A 188 -9.48 -10.88 -12.10
N PHE A 189 -8.85 -9.96 -11.37
CA PHE A 189 -7.42 -10.02 -11.09
C PHE A 189 -7.19 -10.03 -9.58
N LEU A 190 -6.67 -11.14 -9.09
CA LEU A 190 -6.19 -11.30 -7.73
C LEU A 190 -4.69 -11.60 -7.76
N SER A 191 -4.01 -11.37 -6.65
CA SER A 191 -2.66 -11.87 -6.40
C SER A 191 -2.71 -13.06 -5.43
N SER A 192 -1.56 -13.66 -5.13
CA SER A 192 -1.41 -14.65 -4.08
C SER A 192 -0.40 -14.22 -3.04
N THR A 193 -0.45 -14.88 -1.90
CA THR A 193 0.58 -14.82 -0.86
C THR A 193 0.67 -16.16 -0.16
N VAL A 194 1.80 -16.40 0.52
CA VAL A 194 1.96 -17.59 1.39
C VAL A 194 1.98 -17.10 2.83
N LEU A 195 1.06 -17.60 3.65
CA LEU A 195 0.98 -17.32 5.09
C LEU A 195 0.93 -18.64 5.83
N ASP A 196 1.80 -18.82 6.81
CA ASP A 196 1.91 -20.05 7.61
C ASP A 196 2.07 -21.32 6.75
N GLY A 197 2.83 -21.20 5.64
CA GLY A 197 3.07 -22.31 4.68
C GLY A 197 1.92 -22.64 3.75
N ARG A 198 0.81 -21.89 3.76
CA ARG A 198 -0.40 -22.10 2.96
C ARG A 198 -0.58 -21.03 1.90
N SER A 199 -1.11 -21.41 0.76
CA SER A 199 -1.40 -20.50 -0.36
C SER A 199 -2.73 -19.77 -0.17
N TRP A 200 -2.70 -18.43 -0.30
CA TRP A 200 -3.89 -17.57 -0.16
C TRP A 200 -4.08 -16.72 -1.39
N LEU A 201 -5.32 -16.57 -1.84
CA LEU A 201 -5.72 -15.52 -2.75
C LEU A 201 -5.69 -14.19 -1.99
N ARG A 202 -5.18 -13.14 -2.64
CA ARG A 202 -5.03 -11.82 -2.02
C ARG A 202 -5.68 -10.76 -2.89
N SER A 203 -6.71 -10.12 -2.36
CA SER A 203 -7.30 -8.90 -2.89
C SER A 203 -6.70 -7.69 -2.18
N CYS A 204 -6.30 -6.68 -2.95
CA CYS A 204 -5.84 -5.38 -2.44
C CYS A 204 -6.64 -4.29 -3.13
N ILE A 205 -7.58 -3.68 -2.42
CA ILE A 205 -8.51 -2.71 -2.98
C ILE A 205 -7.91 -1.32 -2.80
N VAL A 206 -7.42 -0.77 -3.91
CA VAL A 206 -6.76 0.54 -3.99
C VAL A 206 -7.22 1.31 -5.24
N ASN A 207 -8.46 1.09 -5.66
CA ASN A 207 -9.09 1.79 -6.76
C ASN A 207 -10.37 2.48 -6.25
N PRO A 208 -10.41 3.83 -6.24
CA PRO A 208 -11.54 4.58 -5.71
C PRO A 208 -12.84 4.38 -6.50
N GLY A 209 -12.75 3.78 -7.69
CA GLY A 209 -13.92 3.42 -8.50
C GLY A 209 -14.54 2.07 -8.16
N THR A 210 -13.91 1.25 -7.30
CA THR A 210 -14.44 -0.07 -6.92
C THR A 210 -15.78 0.06 -6.22
N GLN A 211 -16.78 -0.69 -6.71
CA GLN A 211 -18.13 -0.69 -6.17
C GLN A 211 -18.49 -2.06 -5.56
N SER A 212 -19.63 -2.10 -4.87
CA SER A 212 -20.15 -3.36 -4.27
C SER A 212 -20.31 -4.48 -5.30
N ASP A 213 -20.77 -4.15 -6.48
CA ASP A 213 -21.03 -5.11 -7.56
C ASP A 213 -19.73 -5.70 -8.11
N ASP A 214 -18.63 -4.93 -8.13
CA ASP A 214 -17.31 -5.42 -8.50
C ASP A 214 -16.80 -6.46 -7.50
N ILE A 215 -17.00 -6.20 -6.21
CA ILE A 215 -16.65 -7.15 -5.13
C ILE A 215 -17.44 -8.45 -5.28
N ASP A 216 -18.74 -8.33 -5.55
CA ASP A 216 -19.61 -9.47 -5.75
C ASP A 216 -19.20 -10.27 -6.98
N ALA A 217 -18.92 -9.61 -8.11
CA ALA A 217 -18.48 -10.24 -9.35
C ALA A 217 -17.14 -10.97 -9.22
N VAL A 218 -16.18 -10.39 -8.46
CA VAL A 218 -14.90 -11.06 -8.17
C VAL A 218 -15.12 -12.35 -7.42
N LEU A 219 -15.94 -12.34 -6.37
CA LEU A 219 -16.18 -13.53 -5.55
C LEU A 219 -16.98 -14.60 -6.30
N ASP A 220 -17.97 -14.18 -7.07
CA ASP A 220 -18.76 -15.10 -7.90
C ASP A 220 -17.87 -15.78 -8.95
N SER A 221 -16.91 -15.04 -9.56
CA SER A 221 -15.93 -15.60 -10.49
C SER A 221 -15.00 -16.62 -9.83
N VAL A 222 -14.58 -16.36 -8.57
CA VAL A 222 -13.82 -17.34 -7.78
C VAL A 222 -14.62 -18.61 -7.58
N LEU A 223 -15.87 -18.50 -7.11
CA LEU A 223 -16.75 -19.66 -6.83
C LEU A 223 -17.10 -20.45 -8.11
N GLU A 224 -17.38 -19.75 -9.21
CA GLU A 224 -17.61 -20.38 -10.53
C GLU A 224 -16.38 -21.19 -10.94
N THR A 225 -15.19 -20.61 -10.80
CA THR A 225 -13.93 -21.29 -11.17
C THR A 225 -13.66 -22.51 -10.28
N VAL A 226 -13.89 -22.38 -8.97
CA VAL A 226 -13.76 -23.50 -8.01
C VAL A 226 -14.67 -24.66 -8.41
N ARG A 227 -15.95 -24.39 -8.70
CA ARG A 227 -16.93 -25.42 -9.11
C ARG A 227 -16.55 -26.11 -10.42
N GLY A 228 -15.87 -25.40 -11.33
CA GLY A 228 -15.38 -25.98 -12.57
C GLY A 228 -14.21 -26.95 -12.40
N TYR A 229 -13.61 -27.01 -11.20
CA TYR A 229 -12.49 -27.91 -10.87
C TYR A 229 -12.88 -29.09 -9.96
N LEU A 230 -14.08 -29.10 -9.42
CA LEU A 230 -14.65 -30.16 -8.59
C LEU A 230 -15.47 -31.16 -9.40
#